data_a0a5ff4432a10819dd4bd75d22e23eb2
#
_entry.id   a0a5ff4432a10819dd4bd75d22e23eb2
#
_cell.length_a   1.000
_cell.length_b   1.000
_cell.length_c   1.000
_cell.angle_alpha   90.00
_cell.angle_beta   90.00
_cell.angle_gamma   90.00
#
_symmetry.space_group_name_H-M   'P 1'
#
loop_
_entity.id
_entity.type
_entity.pdbx_description
1 polymer ?
#
loop_
_entity_poly.entity_id
_entity_poly.type
_entity_poly.pdbx_seq_one_letter_code
_entity_poly.pdbx_strand_id
1 'polypeptide(L)'
;MTFGEVVRAERMKKGLTQEKLGEMLGVSSQAVSKWETTSCYPDAELLVPLANALDVSLDALFRNGQVTERDAALMVFSLMQKEKEREGGKPFELIRRLCWVTQGAWFDIYDPKPAVDGMSSIVNDDGFTEVSCEPYAPFFSVFPEPENGWGEAVGDGEELRSVFAALGAPSVMKALLFLLTKESEYLFEPSLLTKELGIDAGELDAVMSGLRTLGMVSGTPVVINGECRKLYYYHRNEKIIPLLLFAKFIRYNAIFHFQSETRKKPLIRP
;
A
#
# COMPACT_ATOMS: atom_id res chain seq x y z
N MET A 1 -13.42 -33.41 5.47
CA MET A 1 -14.60 -33.15 6.31
C MET A 1 -15.81 -33.06 5.41
N THR A 2 -16.92 -33.65 5.82
CA THR A 2 -18.22 -33.51 5.15
C THR A 2 -18.85 -32.15 5.49
N PHE A 3 -19.89 -31.75 4.75
CA PHE A 3 -20.68 -30.55 5.04
C PHE A 3 -21.13 -30.51 6.53
N GLY A 4 -21.66 -31.61 7.05
CA GLY A 4 -22.12 -31.68 8.42
C GLY A 4 -21.01 -31.49 9.47
N GLU A 5 -19.83 -32.05 9.19
CA GLU A 5 -18.64 -31.85 10.06
C GLU A 5 -18.19 -30.39 10.08
N VAL A 6 -18.29 -29.68 8.95
CA VAL A 6 -17.97 -28.24 8.87
C VAL A 6 -18.98 -27.43 9.68
N VAL A 7 -20.28 -27.67 9.45
CA VAL A 7 -21.36 -26.99 10.21
C VAL A 7 -21.16 -27.16 11.71
N ARG A 8 -20.89 -28.39 12.15
CA ARG A 8 -20.63 -28.71 13.57
C ARG A 8 -19.39 -27.97 14.10
N ALA A 9 -18.29 -27.99 13.35
CA ALA A 9 -17.06 -27.33 13.78
C ALA A 9 -17.21 -25.81 13.93
N GLU A 10 -17.83 -25.14 12.95
CA GLU A 10 -18.03 -23.69 12.98
C GLU A 10 -19.05 -23.28 14.05
N ARG A 11 -20.11 -24.07 14.24
CA ARG A 11 -21.05 -23.85 15.36
C ARG A 11 -20.34 -23.93 16.71
N MET A 12 -19.50 -24.95 16.91
CA MET A 12 -18.76 -25.12 18.18
C MET A 12 -17.74 -24.00 18.40
N LYS A 13 -17.05 -23.53 17.39
CA LYS A 13 -16.16 -22.36 17.50
C LYS A 13 -16.90 -21.12 18.01
N LYS A 14 -18.16 -20.95 17.59
CA LYS A 14 -19.01 -19.84 18.05
C LYS A 14 -19.67 -20.10 19.42
N GLY A 15 -19.44 -21.25 20.05
CA GLY A 15 -20.07 -21.61 21.32
C GLY A 15 -21.59 -21.80 21.24
N LEU A 16 -22.14 -22.05 20.04
CA LEU A 16 -23.55 -22.23 19.83
C LEU A 16 -23.98 -23.69 20.11
N THR A 17 -25.13 -23.89 20.76
CA THR A 17 -25.79 -25.20 20.83
C THR A 17 -26.57 -25.45 19.54
N GLN A 18 -26.94 -26.71 19.26
CA GLN A 18 -27.81 -27.06 18.11
C GLN A 18 -29.18 -26.38 18.21
N GLU A 19 -29.70 -26.22 19.44
CA GLU A 19 -30.94 -25.48 19.71
C GLU A 19 -30.78 -24.00 19.34
N LYS A 20 -29.68 -23.36 19.77
CA LYS A 20 -29.49 -21.95 19.51
C LYS A 20 -29.29 -21.66 18.01
N LEU A 21 -28.56 -22.52 17.30
CA LEU A 21 -28.46 -22.42 15.84
C LEU A 21 -29.81 -22.64 15.17
N GLY A 22 -30.60 -23.63 15.65
CA GLY A 22 -31.96 -23.88 15.16
C GLY A 22 -32.90 -22.68 15.36
N GLU A 23 -32.88 -22.06 16.53
CA GLU A 23 -33.63 -20.83 16.80
C GLU A 23 -33.29 -19.69 15.82
N MET A 24 -32.00 -19.47 15.56
CA MET A 24 -31.51 -18.43 14.63
C MET A 24 -31.99 -18.68 13.20
N LEU A 25 -32.19 -19.93 12.82
CA LEU A 25 -32.57 -20.33 11.46
C LEU A 25 -34.08 -20.64 11.33
N GLY A 26 -34.83 -20.58 12.42
CA GLY A 26 -36.25 -20.94 12.43
C GLY A 26 -36.53 -22.43 12.23
N VAL A 27 -35.61 -23.32 12.64
CA VAL A 27 -35.73 -24.78 12.50
C VAL A 27 -35.54 -25.48 13.84
N SER A 28 -35.90 -26.75 13.91
CA SER A 28 -35.69 -27.54 15.13
C SER A 28 -34.22 -27.92 15.34
N SER A 29 -33.80 -28.13 16.59
CA SER A 29 -32.48 -28.68 16.93
C SER A 29 -32.22 -30.04 16.28
N GLN A 30 -33.29 -30.83 16.07
CA GLN A 30 -33.21 -32.12 15.38
C GLN A 30 -32.84 -31.95 13.91
N ALA A 31 -33.29 -30.90 13.22
CA ALA A 31 -32.88 -30.58 11.85
C ALA A 31 -31.37 -30.27 11.81
N VAL A 32 -30.88 -29.40 12.70
CA VAL A 32 -29.45 -29.09 12.82
C VAL A 32 -28.66 -30.36 13.12
N SER A 33 -29.11 -31.21 14.04
CA SER A 33 -28.46 -32.48 14.36
C SER A 33 -28.37 -33.41 13.14
N LYS A 34 -29.42 -33.49 12.30
CA LYS A 34 -29.41 -34.23 11.06
C LYS A 34 -28.40 -33.73 10.07
N TRP A 35 -28.28 -32.41 9.91
CA TRP A 35 -27.27 -31.82 9.02
C TRP A 35 -25.85 -32.14 9.48
N GLU A 36 -25.60 -32.17 10.79
CA GLU A 36 -24.28 -32.42 11.36
C GLU A 36 -23.88 -33.92 11.36
N THR A 37 -24.83 -34.84 11.37
CA THR A 37 -24.57 -36.28 11.59
C THR A 37 -24.88 -37.16 10.39
N THR A 38 -25.70 -36.71 9.45
CA THR A 38 -26.11 -37.49 8.28
C THR A 38 -25.75 -36.73 6.99
N SER A 39 -25.87 -37.42 5.84
CA SER A 39 -25.68 -36.76 4.52
C SER A 39 -26.91 -35.94 4.08
N CYS A 40 -27.62 -35.35 5.04
CA CYS A 40 -28.78 -34.48 4.81
C CYS A 40 -28.32 -33.01 4.78
N TYR A 41 -28.77 -32.28 3.78
CA TYR A 41 -28.50 -30.86 3.62
C TYR A 41 -29.71 -30.03 4.05
N PRO A 42 -29.53 -28.79 4.49
CA PRO A 42 -30.59 -27.80 4.61
C PRO A 42 -31.25 -27.54 3.26
N ASP A 43 -32.50 -27.09 3.28
CA ASP A 43 -33.14 -26.56 2.08
C ASP A 43 -32.34 -25.37 1.53
N ALA A 44 -32.35 -25.16 0.20
CA ALA A 44 -31.57 -24.14 -0.46
C ALA A 44 -31.78 -22.75 0.13
N GLU A 45 -32.98 -22.43 0.58
CA GLU A 45 -33.32 -21.14 1.22
C GLU A 45 -32.65 -20.93 2.58
N LEU A 46 -32.26 -22.01 3.27
CA LEU A 46 -31.58 -21.97 4.55
C LEU A 46 -30.04 -21.91 4.45
N LEU A 47 -29.49 -22.19 3.28
CA LEU A 47 -28.03 -22.22 3.11
C LEU A 47 -27.38 -20.86 3.38
N VAL A 48 -27.94 -19.76 2.84
CA VAL A 48 -27.42 -18.41 3.06
C VAL A 48 -27.61 -17.98 4.52
N PRO A 49 -28.79 -18.12 5.15
CA PRO A 49 -28.96 -17.89 6.57
C PRO A 49 -27.99 -18.69 7.46
N LEU A 50 -27.77 -19.97 7.15
CA LEU A 50 -26.81 -20.83 7.87
C LEU A 50 -25.37 -20.31 7.76
N ALA A 51 -24.93 -19.95 6.55
CA ALA A 51 -23.62 -19.36 6.32
C ALA A 51 -23.43 -18.08 7.12
N ASN A 52 -24.42 -17.19 7.10
CA ASN A 52 -24.42 -15.95 7.86
C ASN A 52 -24.40 -16.19 9.38
N ALA A 53 -25.21 -17.13 9.87
CA ALA A 53 -25.25 -17.47 11.30
C ALA A 53 -23.91 -18.00 11.81
N LEU A 54 -23.23 -18.76 10.97
CA LEU A 54 -21.89 -19.31 11.25
C LEU A 54 -20.74 -18.36 10.88
N ASP A 55 -21.02 -17.23 10.19
CA ASP A 55 -20.04 -16.26 9.70
C ASP A 55 -18.99 -16.86 8.77
N VAL A 56 -19.44 -17.69 7.85
CA VAL A 56 -18.62 -18.35 6.84
C VAL A 56 -19.25 -18.18 5.45
N SER A 57 -18.46 -18.37 4.39
CA SER A 57 -19.01 -18.41 3.04
C SER A 57 -19.74 -19.74 2.77
N LEU A 58 -20.64 -19.76 1.78
CA LEU A 58 -21.24 -20.99 1.30
C LEU A 58 -20.18 -22.01 0.82
N ASP A 59 -19.15 -21.52 0.13
CA ASP A 59 -18.05 -22.38 -0.34
C ASP A 59 -17.29 -23.01 0.82
N ALA A 60 -17.11 -22.29 1.92
CA ALA A 60 -16.51 -22.83 3.14
C ALA A 60 -17.37 -23.95 3.75
N LEU A 61 -18.70 -23.82 3.75
CA LEU A 61 -19.61 -24.86 4.23
C LEU A 61 -19.51 -26.15 3.38
N PHE A 62 -19.43 -26.00 2.07
CA PHE A 62 -19.33 -27.13 1.15
C PHE A 62 -17.90 -27.60 0.92
N ARG A 63 -16.92 -26.90 1.45
CA ARG A 63 -15.47 -27.10 1.15
C ARG A 63 -15.19 -27.17 -0.35
N ASN A 64 -16.00 -26.47 -1.13
CA ASN A 64 -15.89 -26.47 -2.57
C ASN A 64 -14.90 -25.44 -3.12
N GLY A 65 -14.14 -24.76 -2.27
CA GLY A 65 -13.26 -23.75 -2.78
C GLY A 65 -11.91 -23.74 -2.06
N GLN A 66 -10.89 -24.23 -2.69
CA GLN A 66 -9.63 -23.49 -2.58
C GLN A 66 -9.94 -22.10 -3.12
N VAL A 67 -9.90 -21.06 -2.25
CA VAL A 67 -9.97 -19.68 -2.69
C VAL A 67 -8.87 -19.49 -3.72
N THR A 68 -9.24 -19.32 -4.97
CA THR A 68 -8.26 -19.08 -6.02
C THR A 68 -7.72 -17.66 -5.87
N GLU A 69 -6.53 -17.40 -6.43
CA GLU A 69 -5.98 -16.06 -6.51
C GLU A 69 -6.98 -15.08 -7.17
N ARG A 70 -7.70 -15.55 -8.19
CA ARG A 70 -8.76 -14.79 -8.86
C ARG A 70 -9.90 -14.41 -7.90
N ASP A 71 -10.35 -15.35 -7.05
CA ASP A 71 -11.43 -15.08 -6.09
C ASP A 71 -10.98 -14.06 -5.04
N ALA A 72 -9.75 -14.17 -4.55
CA ALA A 72 -9.15 -13.20 -3.63
C ALA A 72 -9.06 -11.80 -4.29
N ALA A 73 -8.61 -11.72 -5.53
CA ALA A 73 -8.52 -10.46 -6.27
C ALA A 73 -9.91 -9.82 -6.49
N LEU A 74 -10.93 -10.60 -6.86
CA LEU A 74 -12.30 -10.14 -7.01
C LEU A 74 -12.90 -9.66 -5.69
N MET A 75 -12.60 -10.34 -4.58
CA MET A 75 -13.02 -9.91 -3.24
C MET A 75 -12.41 -8.57 -2.87
N VAL A 76 -11.10 -8.40 -3.04
CA VAL A 76 -10.41 -7.13 -2.78
C VAL A 76 -10.98 -6.01 -3.67
N PHE A 77 -11.19 -6.29 -4.96
CA PHE A 77 -11.82 -5.33 -5.89
C PHE A 77 -13.19 -4.88 -5.39
N SER A 78 -14.05 -5.83 -5.01
CA SER A 78 -15.41 -5.54 -4.53
C SER A 78 -15.40 -4.74 -3.22
N LEU A 79 -14.49 -5.05 -2.29
CA LEU A 79 -14.29 -4.29 -1.06
C LEU A 79 -13.87 -2.85 -1.35
N MET A 80 -12.94 -2.65 -2.30
CA MET A 80 -12.49 -1.34 -2.71
C MET A 80 -13.60 -0.49 -3.32
N GLN A 81 -14.43 -1.07 -4.20
CA GLN A 81 -15.57 -0.36 -4.79
C GLN A 81 -16.55 0.10 -3.69
N LYS A 82 -16.94 -0.80 -2.79
CA LYS A 82 -17.81 -0.46 -1.65
C LYS A 82 -17.23 0.66 -0.78
N GLU A 83 -15.91 0.61 -0.50
CA GLU A 83 -15.26 1.62 0.33
C GLU A 83 -15.17 2.98 -0.37
N LYS A 84 -14.99 3.02 -1.70
CA LYS A 84 -15.00 4.26 -2.50
C LYS A 84 -16.39 4.90 -2.59
N GLU A 85 -17.44 4.09 -2.67
CA GLU A 85 -18.84 4.55 -2.81
C GLU A 85 -19.47 4.94 -1.46
N ARG A 86 -18.93 4.42 -0.36
CA ARG A 86 -19.44 4.69 0.99
C ARG A 86 -19.20 6.14 1.37
N GLU A 87 -20.21 6.83 1.91
CA GLU A 87 -20.06 8.15 2.50
C GLU A 87 -19.03 8.10 3.65
N GLY A 88 -18.02 8.97 3.60
CA GLY A 88 -16.90 8.93 4.55
C GLY A 88 -15.96 7.72 4.40
N GLY A 89 -16.00 7.02 3.27
CA GLY A 89 -15.14 5.89 2.97
C GLY A 89 -13.66 6.28 2.96
N LYS A 90 -12.81 5.35 3.38
CA LYS A 90 -11.35 5.53 3.51
C LYS A 90 -10.59 4.47 2.73
N PRO A 91 -10.56 4.53 1.38
CA PRO A 91 -9.97 3.48 0.55
C PRO A 91 -8.49 3.25 0.85
N PHE A 92 -7.71 4.30 1.15
CA PHE A 92 -6.30 4.16 1.53
C PHE A 92 -6.10 3.43 2.86
N GLU A 93 -7.02 3.61 3.81
CA GLU A 93 -6.98 2.86 5.08
C GLU A 93 -7.30 1.37 4.86
N LEU A 94 -8.19 1.05 3.92
CA LEU A 94 -8.42 -0.34 3.51
C LEU A 94 -7.16 -0.95 2.88
N ILE A 95 -6.49 -0.24 1.95
CA ILE A 95 -5.23 -0.68 1.35
C ILE A 95 -4.20 -0.94 2.47
N ARG A 96 -4.02 -0.01 3.39
CA ARG A 96 -3.07 -0.14 4.51
C ARG A 96 -3.34 -1.40 5.34
N ARG A 97 -4.60 -1.68 5.67
CA ARG A 97 -4.98 -2.91 6.39
C ARG A 97 -4.70 -4.19 5.61
N LEU A 98 -5.01 -4.21 4.31
CA LEU A 98 -4.73 -5.36 3.46
C LEU A 98 -3.22 -5.62 3.36
N CYS A 99 -2.42 -4.57 3.17
CA CYS A 99 -0.97 -4.68 3.16
C CYS A 99 -0.41 -5.21 4.49
N TRP A 100 -0.95 -4.74 5.61
CA TRP A 100 -0.56 -5.23 6.94
C TRP A 100 -0.88 -6.72 7.12
N VAL A 101 -2.07 -7.15 6.71
CA VAL A 101 -2.46 -8.57 6.78
C VAL A 101 -1.54 -9.45 5.94
N THR A 102 -1.08 -8.99 4.76
CA THR A 102 -0.12 -9.75 3.94
C THR A 102 1.24 -9.90 4.63
N GLN A 103 1.71 -8.89 5.37
CA GLN A 103 2.92 -9.01 6.18
C GLN A 103 2.75 -10.04 7.30
N GLY A 104 1.65 -9.95 8.06
CA GLY A 104 1.35 -10.91 9.12
C GLY A 104 1.23 -12.35 8.60
N ALA A 105 0.63 -12.54 7.42
CA ALA A 105 0.47 -13.85 6.82
C ALA A 105 1.81 -14.54 6.51
N TRP A 106 2.87 -13.79 6.20
CA TRP A 106 4.23 -14.34 6.06
C TRP A 106 4.74 -15.02 7.33
N PHE A 107 4.25 -14.59 8.49
CA PHE A 107 4.61 -15.10 9.81
C PHE A 107 3.52 -15.97 10.43
N ASP A 108 2.54 -16.43 9.65
CA ASP A 108 1.37 -17.18 10.13
C ASP A 108 0.54 -16.43 11.20
N ILE A 109 0.58 -15.10 11.18
CA ILE A 109 -0.12 -14.23 12.13
C ILE A 109 -1.25 -13.49 11.40
N TYR A 110 -2.48 -13.63 11.90
CA TYR A 110 -3.60 -12.83 11.47
C TYR A 110 -3.88 -11.69 12.46
N ASP A 111 -3.51 -10.48 12.08
CA ASP A 111 -3.90 -9.26 12.79
C ASP A 111 -4.54 -8.27 11.80
N PRO A 112 -5.86 -8.05 11.87
CA PRO A 112 -6.56 -7.14 10.97
C PRO A 112 -6.35 -5.66 11.30
N LYS A 113 -5.69 -5.35 12.43
CA LYS A 113 -5.42 -3.98 12.86
C LYS A 113 -3.95 -3.65 12.66
N PRO A 114 -3.61 -2.76 11.71
CA PRO A 114 -2.24 -2.28 11.58
C PRO A 114 -1.74 -1.70 12.90
N ALA A 115 -0.46 -1.92 13.18
CA ALA A 115 0.21 -1.25 14.29
C ALA A 115 0.07 0.28 14.17
N VAL A 116 0.16 0.97 15.28
CA VAL A 116 0.02 2.45 15.35
C VAL A 116 1.34 3.16 15.07
N ASP A 117 2.46 2.43 15.15
CA ASP A 117 3.83 2.89 14.91
C ASP A 117 4.71 1.71 14.48
N GLY A 118 5.98 1.96 14.21
CA GLY A 118 6.95 0.93 13.86
C GLY A 118 6.89 0.47 12.41
N MET A 119 7.58 -0.61 12.13
CA MET A 119 7.78 -1.13 10.76
C MET A 119 7.58 -2.65 10.70
N SER A 120 7.43 -3.13 9.47
CA SER A 120 7.56 -4.54 9.13
C SER A 120 8.43 -4.67 7.87
N SER A 121 9.30 -5.67 7.83
CA SER A 121 10.20 -5.92 6.71
C SER A 121 10.34 -7.41 6.44
N ILE A 122 10.26 -7.80 5.18
CA ILE A 122 10.55 -9.15 4.69
C ILE A 122 11.58 -9.02 3.57
N VAL A 123 12.73 -9.67 3.73
CA VAL A 123 13.82 -9.66 2.76
C VAL A 123 14.25 -11.10 2.48
N ASN A 124 14.13 -11.53 1.23
CA ASN A 124 14.56 -12.85 0.79
C ASN A 124 15.13 -12.81 -0.63
N ASP A 125 15.38 -13.99 -1.23
CA ASP A 125 15.93 -14.08 -2.59
C ASP A 125 14.91 -13.77 -3.70
N ASP A 126 13.63 -13.61 -3.38
CA ASP A 126 12.56 -13.25 -4.32
C ASP A 126 12.29 -11.74 -4.33
N GLY A 127 12.88 -11.00 -3.39
CA GLY A 127 12.72 -9.56 -3.27
C GLY A 127 12.63 -9.06 -1.84
N PHE A 128 12.07 -7.88 -1.68
CA PHE A 128 11.80 -7.33 -0.34
C PHE A 128 10.53 -6.51 -0.29
N THR A 129 9.95 -6.44 0.91
CA THR A 129 8.80 -5.59 1.24
C THR A 129 9.12 -4.78 2.49
N GLU A 130 8.62 -3.57 2.54
CA GLU A 130 8.65 -2.73 3.74
C GLU A 130 7.30 -2.07 3.97
N VAL A 131 6.85 -2.10 5.22
CA VAL A 131 5.66 -1.41 5.69
C VAL A 131 6.04 -0.49 6.83
N SER A 132 5.74 0.79 6.71
CA SER A 132 5.82 1.73 7.82
C SER A 132 4.42 2.00 8.35
N CYS A 133 4.24 1.82 9.67
CA CYS A 133 3.03 2.22 10.39
C CYS A 133 3.19 3.56 11.10
N GLU A 134 4.34 4.23 10.92
CA GLU A 134 4.61 5.54 11.52
C GLU A 134 3.54 6.57 11.17
N PRO A 135 2.95 7.26 12.14
CA PRO A 135 1.80 8.15 11.89
C PRO A 135 2.09 9.29 10.92
N TYR A 136 3.35 9.74 10.86
CA TYR A 136 3.78 10.85 10.00
C TYR A 136 4.25 10.41 8.60
N ALA A 137 4.46 9.12 8.39
CA ALA A 137 4.96 8.59 7.14
C ALA A 137 4.54 7.11 6.92
N PRO A 138 3.23 6.82 6.89
CA PRO A 138 2.78 5.47 6.59
C PRO A 138 3.02 5.17 5.11
N PHE A 139 3.64 4.03 4.82
CA PHE A 139 3.81 3.54 3.44
C PHE A 139 3.83 2.01 3.39
N PHE A 140 3.64 1.50 2.20
CA PHE A 140 3.87 0.11 1.85
C PHE A 140 4.65 0.05 0.54
N SER A 141 5.70 -0.76 0.51
CA SER A 141 6.51 -0.99 -0.68
C SER A 141 6.71 -2.48 -0.92
N VAL A 142 6.75 -2.85 -2.20
CA VAL A 142 7.06 -4.21 -2.67
C VAL A 142 8.04 -4.08 -3.81
N PHE A 143 9.16 -4.76 -3.67
CA PHE A 143 10.21 -4.80 -4.68
C PHE A 143 10.53 -6.27 -5.00
N PRO A 144 9.82 -6.88 -5.97
CA PRO A 144 10.18 -8.21 -6.45
C PRO A 144 11.60 -8.21 -7.02
N GLU A 145 12.33 -9.30 -6.84
CA GLU A 145 13.66 -9.44 -7.44
C GLU A 145 13.54 -9.33 -8.97
N PRO A 146 14.23 -8.40 -9.62
CA PRO A 146 14.24 -8.32 -11.08
C PRO A 146 14.86 -9.56 -11.72
N GLU A 147 14.38 -9.97 -12.91
CA GLU A 147 14.89 -11.16 -13.61
C GLU A 147 16.41 -11.13 -13.77
N ASN A 148 16.97 -9.97 -14.10
CA ASN A 148 18.40 -9.75 -14.29
C ASN A 148 19.11 -9.19 -13.03
N GLY A 149 18.39 -9.12 -11.92
CA GLY A 149 18.88 -8.62 -10.64
C GLY A 149 18.91 -7.09 -10.53
N TRP A 150 19.19 -6.61 -9.33
CA TRP A 150 19.17 -5.18 -9.00
C TRP A 150 20.24 -4.35 -9.71
N GLY A 151 21.34 -4.97 -10.12
CA GLY A 151 22.42 -4.27 -10.85
C GLY A 151 21.93 -3.67 -12.16
N GLU A 152 21.15 -4.40 -12.95
CA GLU A 152 20.54 -3.89 -14.18
C GLU A 152 19.45 -2.86 -13.88
N ALA A 153 18.60 -3.12 -12.88
CA ALA A 153 17.52 -2.20 -12.51
C ALA A 153 18.04 -0.85 -12.00
N VAL A 154 19.16 -0.83 -11.29
CA VAL A 154 19.80 0.39 -10.78
C VAL A 154 20.67 1.07 -11.83
N GLY A 155 21.23 0.30 -12.77
CA GLY A 155 22.15 0.78 -13.81
C GLY A 155 23.54 1.14 -13.28
N ASP A 156 24.29 1.92 -14.05
CA ASP A 156 25.66 2.34 -13.71
C ASP A 156 25.72 3.49 -12.69
N GLY A 157 24.57 4.03 -12.29
CA GLY A 157 24.46 5.09 -11.30
C GLY A 157 24.65 6.51 -11.82
N GLU A 158 24.94 6.74 -13.10
CA GLU A 158 25.15 8.11 -13.63
C GLU A 158 23.86 8.94 -13.58
N GLU A 159 22.72 8.34 -13.96
CA GLU A 159 21.41 9.01 -13.83
C GLU A 159 21.09 9.31 -12.38
N LEU A 160 21.34 8.34 -11.48
CA LEU A 160 21.11 8.50 -10.04
C LEU A 160 22.00 9.60 -9.46
N ARG A 161 23.26 9.70 -9.90
CA ARG A 161 24.19 10.73 -9.45
C ARG A 161 23.64 12.13 -9.70
N SER A 162 23.07 12.38 -10.88
CA SER A 162 22.49 13.68 -11.23
C SER A 162 21.31 14.04 -10.32
N VAL A 163 20.44 13.07 -10.04
CA VAL A 163 19.27 13.23 -9.13
C VAL A 163 19.74 13.52 -7.70
N PHE A 164 20.69 12.71 -7.18
CA PHE A 164 21.20 12.90 -5.82
C PHE A 164 22.01 14.19 -5.68
N ALA A 165 22.78 14.60 -6.69
CA ALA A 165 23.49 15.88 -6.70
C ALA A 165 22.48 17.04 -6.65
N ALA A 166 21.39 16.98 -7.41
CA ALA A 166 20.34 17.99 -7.36
C ALA A 166 19.68 18.07 -5.97
N LEU A 167 19.32 16.92 -5.39
CA LEU A 167 18.73 16.86 -4.05
C LEU A 167 19.71 17.29 -2.95
N GLY A 168 21.01 17.04 -3.13
CA GLY A 168 22.06 17.43 -2.20
C GLY A 168 22.39 18.92 -2.21
N ALA A 169 21.99 19.67 -3.23
CA ALA A 169 22.24 21.11 -3.33
C ALA A 169 21.26 21.88 -2.43
N PRO A 170 21.75 22.67 -1.42
CA PRO A 170 20.86 23.32 -0.44
C PRO A 170 19.82 24.25 -1.07
N SER A 171 20.22 25.05 -2.07
CA SER A 171 19.32 25.98 -2.74
C SER A 171 18.27 25.28 -3.59
N VAL A 172 18.61 24.13 -4.22
CA VAL A 172 17.65 23.26 -4.94
C VAL A 172 16.66 22.64 -3.96
N MET A 173 17.14 22.08 -2.85
CA MET A 173 16.27 21.49 -1.83
C MET A 173 15.30 22.54 -1.25
N LYS A 174 15.78 23.74 -0.98
CA LYS A 174 14.96 24.83 -0.47
C LYS A 174 13.86 25.23 -1.47
N ALA A 175 14.21 25.36 -2.76
CA ALA A 175 13.27 25.64 -3.83
C ALA A 175 12.29 24.50 -4.06
N LEU A 176 12.74 23.23 -4.00
CA LEU A 176 11.91 22.03 -4.09
C LEU A 176 10.82 22.05 -2.99
N LEU A 177 11.21 22.21 -1.73
CA LEU A 177 10.26 22.22 -0.60
C LEU A 177 9.26 23.37 -0.72
N PHE A 178 9.68 24.52 -1.22
CA PHE A 178 8.78 25.65 -1.50
C PHE A 178 7.78 25.29 -2.62
N LEU A 179 8.23 24.70 -3.73
CA LEU A 179 7.35 24.35 -4.83
C LEU A 179 6.35 23.25 -4.44
N LEU A 180 6.72 22.32 -3.56
CA LEU A 180 5.80 21.31 -3.03
C LEU A 180 4.60 21.92 -2.25
N THR A 181 4.66 23.19 -1.83
CA THR A 181 3.52 23.91 -1.25
C THR A 181 2.57 24.52 -2.29
N LYS A 182 2.92 24.44 -3.57
CA LYS A 182 2.14 25.05 -4.67
C LYS A 182 1.23 24.03 -5.33
N GLU A 183 0.19 24.55 -5.97
CA GLU A 183 -0.66 23.73 -6.85
C GLU A 183 0.09 23.34 -8.12
N SER A 184 -0.34 22.25 -8.76
CA SER A 184 0.22 21.85 -10.06
C SER A 184 0.02 22.97 -11.09
N GLU A 185 0.97 23.09 -12.02
CA GLU A 185 0.99 24.12 -13.06
C GLU A 185 1.17 25.57 -12.55
N TYR A 186 1.62 25.71 -11.29
CA TYR A 186 1.99 27.02 -10.76
C TYR A 186 3.07 27.68 -11.63
N LEU A 187 2.79 28.87 -12.14
CA LEU A 187 3.66 29.62 -13.06
C LEU A 187 4.47 30.64 -12.26
N PHE A 188 5.78 30.70 -12.49
CA PHE A 188 6.65 31.63 -11.79
C PHE A 188 7.88 32.04 -12.61
N GLU A 189 8.44 33.18 -12.28
CA GLU A 189 9.78 33.61 -12.70
C GLU A 189 10.82 33.16 -11.67
N PRO A 190 12.06 32.78 -12.08
CA PRO A 190 13.11 32.38 -11.14
C PRO A 190 13.42 33.45 -10.05
N SER A 191 13.26 34.73 -10.37
CA SER A 191 13.39 35.83 -9.43
C SER A 191 12.49 35.71 -8.19
N LEU A 192 11.37 34.98 -8.29
CA LEU A 192 10.53 34.68 -7.14
C LEU A 192 11.29 33.88 -6.07
N LEU A 193 12.16 32.93 -6.47
CA LEU A 193 12.95 32.14 -5.52
C LEU A 193 13.94 33.00 -4.75
N THR A 194 14.51 34.06 -5.38
CA THR A 194 15.33 35.05 -4.67
C THR A 194 14.49 35.83 -3.67
N LYS A 195 13.32 36.30 -4.08
CA LYS A 195 12.44 37.13 -3.23
C LYS A 195 11.90 36.34 -2.04
N GLU A 196 11.38 35.14 -2.27
CA GLU A 196 10.68 34.37 -1.22
C GLU A 196 11.64 33.54 -0.35
N LEU A 197 12.76 33.10 -0.93
CA LEU A 197 13.66 32.17 -0.26
C LEU A 197 15.05 32.73 0.03
N GLY A 198 15.37 33.93 -0.49
CA GLY A 198 16.69 34.51 -0.35
C GLY A 198 17.79 33.72 -1.08
N ILE A 199 17.43 33.02 -2.17
CA ILE A 199 18.42 32.35 -3.03
C ILE A 199 19.16 33.41 -3.84
N ASP A 200 20.48 33.32 -3.89
CA ASP A 200 21.30 34.29 -4.64
C ASP A 200 20.93 34.25 -6.13
N ALA A 201 20.88 35.41 -6.77
CA ALA A 201 20.53 35.51 -8.19
C ALA A 201 21.54 34.79 -9.10
N GLY A 202 22.80 34.69 -8.69
CA GLY A 202 23.83 33.94 -9.41
C GLY A 202 23.65 32.41 -9.35
N GLU A 203 22.90 31.90 -8.36
CA GLU A 203 22.58 30.47 -8.21
C GLU A 203 21.34 30.04 -9.00
N LEU A 204 20.49 30.96 -9.46
CA LEU A 204 19.18 30.64 -10.03
C LEU A 204 19.26 29.65 -11.22
N ASP A 205 20.23 29.79 -12.11
CA ASP A 205 20.38 28.89 -13.25
C ASP A 205 20.71 27.45 -12.81
N ALA A 206 21.56 27.30 -11.80
CA ALA A 206 21.90 26.02 -11.21
C ALA A 206 20.67 25.40 -10.48
N VAL A 207 19.92 26.21 -9.73
CA VAL A 207 18.70 25.79 -9.06
C VAL A 207 17.64 25.34 -10.07
N MET A 208 17.40 26.10 -11.13
CA MET A 208 16.44 25.76 -12.18
C MET A 208 16.88 24.51 -12.95
N SER A 209 18.18 24.30 -13.14
CA SER A 209 18.73 23.08 -13.73
C SER A 209 18.49 21.87 -12.81
N GLY A 210 18.77 21.98 -11.52
CA GLY A 210 18.50 20.92 -10.55
C GLY A 210 17.02 20.55 -10.47
N LEU A 211 16.13 21.54 -10.43
CA LEU A 211 14.69 21.31 -10.43
C LEU A 211 14.20 20.62 -11.72
N ARG A 212 14.82 20.92 -12.87
CA ARG A 212 14.53 20.18 -14.13
C ARG A 212 15.02 18.75 -14.09
N THR A 213 16.20 18.50 -13.57
CA THR A 213 16.71 17.14 -13.35
C THR A 213 15.77 16.31 -12.48
N LEU A 214 15.12 16.94 -11.50
CA LEU A 214 14.11 16.32 -10.63
C LEU A 214 12.71 16.23 -11.29
N GLY A 215 12.56 16.69 -12.55
CA GLY A 215 11.27 16.68 -13.24
C GLY A 215 10.21 17.61 -12.63
N MET A 216 10.64 18.61 -11.86
CA MET A 216 9.73 19.49 -11.11
C MET A 216 9.32 20.73 -11.90
N VAL A 217 10.10 21.15 -12.90
CA VAL A 217 9.83 22.35 -13.66
C VAL A 217 10.14 22.19 -15.16
N SER A 218 9.35 22.87 -15.98
CA SER A 218 9.68 23.14 -17.38
C SER A 218 9.63 24.64 -17.65
N GLY A 219 10.53 25.12 -18.49
CA GLY A 219 10.60 26.53 -18.81
C GLY A 219 10.10 26.84 -20.22
N THR A 220 9.37 27.96 -20.36
CA THR A 220 8.92 28.47 -21.65
C THR A 220 9.29 29.96 -21.79
N PRO A 221 9.82 30.39 -22.94
CA PRO A 221 10.01 31.81 -23.22
C PRO A 221 8.65 32.45 -23.47
N VAL A 222 8.42 33.61 -22.87
CA VAL A 222 7.21 34.41 -23.04
C VAL A 222 7.60 35.85 -23.31
N VAL A 223 6.95 36.50 -24.27
CA VAL A 223 7.15 37.93 -24.53
C VAL A 223 6.13 38.76 -23.72
N ILE A 224 6.60 39.54 -22.75
CA ILE A 224 5.77 40.42 -21.93
C ILE A 224 6.25 41.85 -22.17
N ASN A 225 5.38 42.73 -22.63
CA ASN A 225 5.69 44.11 -22.95
C ASN A 225 6.91 44.33 -23.86
N GLY A 226 7.11 43.41 -24.83
CA GLY A 226 8.23 43.44 -25.77
C GLY A 226 9.54 42.83 -25.22
N GLU A 227 9.61 42.42 -23.99
CA GLU A 227 10.75 41.73 -23.39
C GLU A 227 10.53 40.22 -23.37
N CYS A 228 11.55 39.47 -23.81
CA CYS A 228 11.53 38.01 -23.70
C CYS A 228 11.90 37.60 -22.28
N ARG A 229 10.97 37.05 -21.54
CA ARG A 229 11.14 36.51 -20.21
C ARG A 229 10.98 35.00 -20.21
N LYS A 230 11.68 34.31 -19.33
CA LYS A 230 11.56 32.87 -19.18
C LYS A 230 10.70 32.57 -17.96
N LEU A 231 9.50 32.05 -18.20
CA LEU A 231 8.61 31.55 -17.14
C LEU A 231 8.78 30.06 -16.98
N TYR A 232 8.52 29.57 -15.78
CA TYR A 232 8.59 28.16 -15.43
C TYR A 232 7.26 27.69 -14.89
N TYR A 233 6.84 26.52 -15.39
CA TYR A 233 5.71 25.77 -14.85
C TYR A 233 6.21 24.75 -13.83
N TYR A 234 5.58 24.73 -12.67
CA TYR A 234 5.79 23.68 -11.69
C TYR A 234 4.96 22.45 -12.05
N HIS A 235 5.60 21.31 -12.18
CA HIS A 235 4.96 20.02 -12.37
C HIS A 235 5.01 19.23 -11.08
N ARG A 236 3.85 18.78 -10.60
CA ARG A 236 3.81 17.89 -9.44
C ARG A 236 4.43 16.54 -9.82
N ASN A 237 5.57 16.21 -9.24
CA ASN A 237 6.19 14.90 -9.37
C ASN A 237 6.00 14.15 -8.03
N GLU A 238 4.96 13.30 -7.98
CA GLU A 238 4.60 12.56 -6.77
C GLU A 238 5.71 11.61 -6.30
N LYS A 239 6.61 11.17 -7.20
CA LYS A 239 7.73 10.27 -6.89
C LYS A 239 8.75 10.89 -5.93
N ILE A 240 8.79 12.21 -5.84
CA ILE A 240 9.69 12.94 -4.92
C ILE A 240 9.35 12.66 -3.46
N ILE A 241 8.08 12.60 -3.10
CA ILE A 241 7.67 12.38 -1.71
C ILE A 241 8.14 11.02 -1.19
N PRO A 242 7.87 9.87 -1.87
CA PRO A 242 8.43 8.59 -1.48
C PRO A 242 9.96 8.61 -1.36
N LEU A 243 10.66 9.21 -2.34
CA LEU A 243 12.12 9.31 -2.31
C LEU A 243 12.65 10.05 -1.06
N LEU A 244 12.04 11.18 -0.71
CA LEU A 244 12.39 11.94 0.50
C LEU A 244 12.08 11.15 1.78
N LEU A 245 10.96 10.43 1.81
CA LEU A 245 10.60 9.57 2.94
C LEU A 245 11.61 8.42 3.09
N PHE A 246 11.92 7.69 2.02
CA PHE A 246 12.92 6.63 2.06
C PHE A 246 14.29 7.15 2.49
N ALA A 247 14.74 8.30 1.97
CA ALA A 247 16.00 8.92 2.40
C ALA A 247 16.01 9.24 3.90
N LYS A 248 14.87 9.63 4.48
CA LYS A 248 14.71 9.83 5.93
C LYS A 248 14.79 8.52 6.69
N PHE A 249 14.22 7.43 6.15
CA PHE A 249 14.18 6.11 6.80
C PHE A 249 15.50 5.33 6.70
N ILE A 250 16.40 5.63 5.77
CA ILE A 250 17.70 4.94 5.62
C ILE A 250 18.49 4.86 6.96
N ARG A 251 18.33 5.85 7.84
CA ARG A 251 19.02 5.92 9.14
C ARG A 251 18.09 5.74 10.32
N TYR A 252 16.86 5.32 10.09
CA TYR A 252 15.84 5.22 11.12
C TYR A 252 15.94 3.85 11.83
N ASN A 253 16.20 3.87 13.13
CA ASN A 253 16.11 2.68 13.96
C ASN A 253 14.64 2.45 14.35
N ALA A 254 13.94 1.71 13.51
CA ALA A 254 12.54 1.40 13.74
C ALA A 254 12.35 0.28 14.79
N ILE A 255 11.21 0.31 15.45
CA ILE A 255 10.68 -0.88 16.14
C ILE A 255 10.04 -1.75 15.05
N PHE A 256 10.50 -3.00 14.93
CA PHE A 256 9.92 -3.95 13.97
C PHE A 256 8.86 -4.82 14.64
N HIS A 257 7.66 -4.88 14.06
CA HIS A 257 6.59 -5.79 14.45
C HIS A 257 6.76 -7.16 13.79
N PHE A 258 7.11 -7.13 12.49
CA PHE A 258 7.45 -8.32 11.72
C PHE A 258 8.78 -8.08 11.02
N GLN A 259 9.73 -8.99 11.20
CA GLN A 259 11.02 -8.91 10.52
C GLN A 259 11.50 -10.29 10.12
N SER A 260 11.80 -10.46 8.84
CA SER A 260 12.45 -11.65 8.31
C SER A 260 13.53 -11.23 7.31
N GLU A 261 14.74 -11.74 7.52
CA GLU A 261 15.84 -11.56 6.59
C GLU A 261 16.47 -12.93 6.32
N THR A 262 16.12 -13.50 5.18
CA THR A 262 16.61 -14.82 4.75
C THR A 262 17.35 -14.78 3.42
N ARG A 263 17.63 -13.56 2.93
CA ARG A 263 18.34 -13.34 1.66
C ARG A 263 19.75 -13.91 1.72
N LYS A 264 20.11 -14.71 0.71
CA LYS A 264 21.43 -15.32 0.55
C LYS A 264 22.23 -14.70 -0.60
N LYS A 265 21.54 -14.13 -1.58
CA LYS A 265 22.16 -13.47 -2.74
C LYS A 265 22.61 -12.05 -2.38
N PRO A 266 23.73 -11.55 -2.92
CA PRO A 266 24.05 -10.13 -2.81
C PRO A 266 22.97 -9.28 -3.49
N LEU A 267 22.77 -8.04 -3.02
CA LEU A 267 21.80 -7.11 -3.63
C LEU A 267 22.19 -6.79 -5.08
N ILE A 268 23.46 -6.53 -5.32
CA ILE A 268 24.00 -6.31 -6.68
C ILE A 268 25.00 -7.42 -6.95
N ARG A 269 24.79 -8.15 -8.04
CA ARG A 269 25.74 -9.17 -8.50
C ARG A 269 26.95 -8.48 -9.14
N PRO A 270 28.17 -8.95 -8.89
CA PRO A 270 29.37 -8.39 -9.50
C PRO A 270 29.40 -8.61 -11.01
#